data_d5e3ed59a9ab02349b1f4e873cf11e14
#
_entry.id   d5e3ed59a9ab02349b1f4e873cf11e14
#
_cell.length_a   1.000
_cell.length_b   1.000
_cell.length_c   1.000
_cell.angle_alpha   90.00
_cell.angle_beta   90.00
_cell.angle_gamma   90.00
#
_symmetry.space_group_name_H-M   'P 1'
#
loop_
_entity.id
_entity.type
_entity.pdbx_description
1 polymer ?
#
loop_
_entity_poly.entity_id
_entity_poly.type
_entity_poly.pdbx_seq_one_letter_code
_entity_poly.pdbx_strand_id
1 'polypeptide(L)'
;MPQLLDLPELESDWIRESSWAGLRVSAIGWVVGFGSLWGVVLLGKLIFGRLRLNFKEAALWRLQEGYEDDEQLYFVIGKEPHSWDELFYRPTDRLVIQGHGFKVDGKRRSAKELRIGRDDLEIGGETWKITDLKSLEGKATNVIIPREAMGMGDPHLLGMIGAFLGWPAVVFVIFMSCISAIMAALVARVGFGKPLPYGPFLAFGALVWIFGGFRGWIWYFELVQGGFSP
;
A
#
# COMPACT_ATOMS: atom_id res chain seq x y z
N MET A 1 0.61 -33.06 -16.23
CA MET A 1 0.00 -31.86 -15.64
C MET A 1 -1.28 -31.37 -16.34
N PRO A 2 -2.04 -32.23 -17.06
CA PRO A 2 -3.33 -31.80 -17.63
C PRO A 2 -4.41 -31.51 -16.60
N GLN A 3 -4.31 -32.10 -15.40
CA GLN A 3 -5.32 -32.02 -14.34
C GLN A 3 -5.43 -30.65 -13.63
N LEU A 4 -4.49 -29.73 -13.87
CA LEU A 4 -4.54 -28.38 -13.30
C LEU A 4 -5.46 -27.42 -14.11
N LEU A 5 -5.91 -27.84 -15.29
CA LEU A 5 -6.72 -27.04 -16.21
C LEU A 5 -8.21 -27.45 -16.25
N ASP A 6 -8.56 -28.62 -15.70
CA ASP A 6 -9.95 -29.05 -15.52
C ASP A 6 -10.57 -28.44 -14.24
N LEU A 7 -10.43 -27.12 -14.12
CA LEU A 7 -10.96 -26.35 -13.00
C LEU A 7 -12.47 -26.48 -12.77
N PRO A 8 -13.33 -26.56 -13.80
CA PRO A 8 -14.76 -26.76 -13.58
C PRO A 8 -15.11 -28.12 -12.97
N GLU A 9 -14.38 -29.17 -13.31
CA GLU A 9 -14.60 -30.50 -12.74
C GLU A 9 -14.01 -30.66 -11.34
N LEU A 10 -12.85 -30.08 -11.09
CA LEU A 10 -12.27 -30.01 -9.74
C LEU A 10 -13.19 -29.26 -8.75
N GLU A 11 -13.81 -28.17 -9.20
CA GLU A 11 -14.70 -27.37 -8.36
C GLU A 11 -16.03 -28.10 -8.07
N SER A 12 -16.57 -28.83 -9.06
CA SER A 12 -17.86 -29.54 -8.89
C SER A 12 -17.76 -30.79 -8.02
N ASP A 13 -16.70 -31.56 -8.17
CA ASP A 13 -16.56 -32.85 -7.47
C ASP A 13 -16.04 -32.69 -6.04
N TRP A 14 -15.14 -31.72 -5.79
CA TRP A 14 -14.63 -31.45 -4.44
C TRP A 14 -15.67 -30.79 -3.52
N ILE A 15 -16.57 -30.01 -4.08
CA ILE A 15 -17.67 -29.37 -3.31
C ILE A 15 -18.76 -30.40 -2.99
N ARG A 16 -18.95 -31.41 -3.84
CA ARG A 16 -19.99 -32.43 -3.66
C ARG A 16 -19.65 -33.53 -2.65
N GLU A 17 -18.37 -33.87 -2.46
CA GLU A 17 -18.00 -35.03 -1.64
C GLU A 17 -17.81 -34.73 -0.14
N SER A 18 -17.48 -33.52 0.27
CA SER A 18 -17.51 -33.15 1.70
C SER A 18 -17.40 -31.65 1.91
N SER A 19 -18.15 -31.12 2.88
CA SER A 19 -18.05 -29.72 3.36
C SER A 19 -16.63 -29.37 3.79
N TRP A 20 -15.83 -30.34 4.20
CA TRP A 20 -14.42 -30.19 4.58
C TRP A 20 -13.49 -29.94 3.36
N ALA A 21 -13.81 -30.54 2.22
CA ALA A 21 -13.03 -30.32 0.99
C ALA A 21 -13.19 -28.89 0.50
N GLY A 22 -14.44 -28.37 0.45
CA GLY A 22 -14.70 -26.97 0.11
C GLY A 22 -14.00 -25.98 1.04
N LEU A 23 -14.00 -26.27 2.34
CA LEU A 23 -13.34 -25.42 3.33
C LEU A 23 -11.82 -25.39 3.15
N ARG A 24 -11.20 -26.53 2.80
CA ARG A 24 -9.76 -26.61 2.50
C ARG A 24 -9.40 -25.81 1.24
N VAL A 25 -10.17 -25.94 0.17
CA VAL A 25 -9.94 -25.20 -1.08
C VAL A 25 -10.06 -23.69 -0.83
N SER A 26 -11.09 -23.28 -0.12
CA SER A 26 -11.30 -21.88 0.28
C SER A 26 -10.16 -21.36 1.15
N ALA A 27 -9.72 -22.14 2.13
CA ALA A 27 -8.59 -21.77 2.99
C ALA A 27 -7.27 -21.62 2.19
N ILE A 28 -7.00 -22.55 1.27
CA ILE A 28 -5.83 -22.47 0.38
C ILE A 28 -5.92 -21.22 -0.49
N GLY A 29 -7.09 -20.95 -1.09
CA GLY A 29 -7.31 -19.76 -1.91
C GLY A 29 -7.08 -18.47 -1.11
N TRP A 30 -7.56 -18.43 0.15
CA TRP A 30 -7.33 -17.30 1.04
C TRP A 30 -5.84 -17.10 1.36
N VAL A 31 -5.14 -18.16 1.73
CA VAL A 31 -3.70 -18.13 2.04
C VAL A 31 -2.88 -17.66 0.83
N VAL A 32 -3.18 -18.18 -0.36
CA VAL A 32 -2.50 -17.78 -1.59
C VAL A 32 -2.79 -16.33 -1.93
N GLY A 33 -4.07 -15.91 -1.87
CA GLY A 33 -4.47 -14.54 -2.17
C GLY A 33 -3.87 -13.53 -1.20
N PHE A 34 -4.06 -13.74 0.10
CA PHE A 34 -3.52 -12.89 1.13
C PHE A 34 -1.98 -12.91 1.12
N GLY A 35 -1.39 -14.10 1.07
CA GLY A 35 0.06 -14.28 1.18
C GLY A 35 0.83 -13.70 0.01
N SER A 36 0.29 -13.77 -1.23
CA SER A 36 0.94 -13.20 -2.41
C SER A 36 1.10 -11.68 -2.30
N LEU A 37 0.01 -10.97 -1.98
CA LEU A 37 0.04 -9.52 -1.88
C LEU A 37 0.75 -9.04 -0.61
N TRP A 38 0.55 -9.76 0.50
CA TRP A 38 1.29 -9.50 1.75
C TRP A 38 2.81 -9.67 1.56
N GLY A 39 3.23 -10.69 0.78
CA GLY A 39 4.62 -10.87 0.38
C GLY A 39 5.16 -9.67 -0.41
N VAL A 40 4.39 -9.12 -1.35
CA VAL A 40 4.75 -7.90 -2.08
C VAL A 40 4.88 -6.70 -1.13
N VAL A 41 3.97 -6.55 -0.16
CA VAL A 41 4.05 -5.49 0.86
C VAL A 41 5.32 -5.62 1.69
N LEU A 42 5.68 -6.84 2.12
CA LEU A 42 6.91 -7.10 2.87
C LEU A 42 8.16 -6.77 2.06
N LEU A 43 8.21 -7.23 0.80
CA LEU A 43 9.30 -6.90 -0.12
C LEU A 43 9.39 -5.40 -0.38
N GLY A 44 8.26 -4.74 -0.58
CA GLY A 44 8.19 -3.28 -0.72
C GLY A 44 8.74 -2.55 0.51
N LYS A 45 8.45 -3.01 1.72
CA LYS A 45 9.01 -2.47 2.96
C LYS A 45 10.52 -2.69 3.07
N LEU A 46 11.02 -3.85 2.66
CA LEU A 46 12.46 -4.15 2.66
C LEU A 46 13.23 -3.25 1.69
N ILE A 47 12.66 -3.00 0.51
CA ILE A 47 13.34 -2.26 -0.57
C ILE A 47 13.11 -0.75 -0.45
N PHE A 48 11.88 -0.31 -0.14
CA PHE A 48 11.47 1.09 -0.22
C PHE A 48 10.96 1.67 1.11
N GLY A 49 11.07 0.94 2.21
CA GLY A 49 10.37 1.17 3.49
C GLY A 49 10.58 2.53 4.18
N ARG A 50 11.39 3.44 3.61
CA ARG A 50 11.59 4.80 4.14
C ARG A 50 11.90 5.76 2.98
N LEU A 51 11.03 6.71 2.73
CA LEU A 51 11.34 7.82 1.83
C LEU A 51 12.31 8.77 2.54
N ARG A 52 13.52 8.90 2.03
CA ARG A 52 14.51 9.86 2.51
C ARG A 52 14.57 11.04 1.55
N LEU A 53 14.11 12.18 2.02
CA LEU A 53 14.24 13.45 1.31
C LEU A 53 15.54 14.14 1.79
N ASN A 54 16.54 14.15 0.94
CA ASN A 54 17.81 14.86 1.20
C ASN A 54 17.76 16.22 0.51
N PHE A 55 17.92 17.28 1.27
CA PHE A 55 17.97 18.64 0.76
C PHE A 55 19.42 19.10 0.66
N LYS A 56 19.84 19.57 -0.53
CA LYS A 56 21.18 20.17 -0.74
C LYS A 56 21.35 21.43 0.12
N GLU A 57 20.29 22.20 0.26
CA GLU A 57 20.20 23.35 1.18
C GLU A 57 19.12 23.07 2.20
N ALA A 58 19.33 23.49 3.47
CA ALA A 58 18.37 23.22 4.54
C ALA A 58 17.00 23.83 4.23
N ALA A 59 16.02 22.97 4.00
CA ALA A 59 14.64 23.37 3.71
C ALA A 59 13.93 23.83 5.00
N LEU A 60 13.21 24.93 4.90
CA LEU A 60 12.31 25.39 5.98
C LEU A 60 11.11 24.45 6.04
N TRP A 61 10.75 24.04 7.24
CA TRP A 61 9.54 23.28 7.49
C TRP A 61 8.79 23.83 8.71
N ARG A 62 7.49 23.62 8.73
CA ARG A 62 6.62 24.03 9.84
C ARG A 62 5.41 23.12 9.93
N LEU A 63 4.87 23.01 11.14
CA LEU A 63 3.50 22.52 11.35
C LEU A 63 2.54 23.70 11.22
N GLN A 64 1.45 23.49 10.52
CA GLN A 64 0.41 24.49 10.29
C GLN A 64 -0.96 23.84 10.45
N GLU A 65 -1.81 24.45 11.26
CA GLU A 65 -3.23 24.13 11.33
C GLU A 65 -3.98 24.91 10.27
N GLY A 66 -4.96 24.26 9.61
CA GLY A 66 -5.81 24.92 8.64
C GLY A 66 -5.06 25.28 7.35
N TYR A 67 -5.03 24.39 6.40
CA TYR A 67 -4.58 24.62 5.04
C TYR A 67 -5.77 24.38 4.09
N GLU A 68 -6.11 25.34 3.22
CA GLU A 68 -7.22 25.23 2.26
C GLU A 68 -8.60 24.98 2.90
N ASP A 69 -8.97 25.75 3.94
CA ASP A 69 -10.27 25.68 4.65
C ASP A 69 -10.53 24.36 5.42
N ASP A 70 -9.49 23.58 5.72
CA ASP A 70 -9.57 22.36 6.48
C ASP A 70 -8.94 22.55 7.88
N GLU A 71 -9.61 22.07 8.94
CA GLU A 71 -9.11 22.16 10.34
C GLU A 71 -7.99 21.13 10.64
N GLN A 72 -7.50 20.41 9.62
CA GLN A 72 -6.47 19.39 9.80
C GLN A 72 -5.09 20.00 9.99
N LEU A 73 -4.20 19.22 10.63
CA LEU A 73 -2.81 19.57 10.81
C LEU A 73 -2.02 19.18 9.54
N TYR A 74 -1.18 20.10 9.08
CA TYR A 74 -0.33 19.89 7.90
C TYR A 74 1.15 20.05 8.26
N PHE A 75 1.96 19.16 7.71
CA PHE A 75 3.41 19.31 7.69
C PHE A 75 3.81 19.96 6.37
N VAL A 76 4.27 21.20 6.44
CA VAL A 76 4.69 21.95 5.26
C VAL A 76 6.21 21.96 5.18
N ILE A 77 6.77 21.46 4.08
CA ILE A 77 8.19 21.51 3.80
C ILE A 77 8.46 22.26 2.50
N GLY A 78 9.17 23.37 2.59
CA GLY A 78 9.32 24.29 1.45
C GLY A 78 7.99 24.90 1.06
N LYS A 79 7.40 24.43 -0.06
CA LYS A 79 6.09 24.85 -0.55
C LYS A 79 5.07 23.69 -0.62
N GLU A 80 5.46 22.49 -0.25
CA GLU A 80 4.62 21.30 -0.36
C GLU A 80 3.97 20.99 0.99
N PRO A 81 2.63 21.08 1.09
CA PRO A 81 1.88 20.63 2.25
C PRO A 81 1.67 19.11 2.18
N HIS A 82 1.87 18.44 3.31
CA HIS A 82 1.55 17.04 3.50
C HIS A 82 0.52 16.92 4.61
N SER A 83 -0.59 16.26 4.33
CA SER A 83 -1.64 16.02 5.31
C SER A 83 -1.12 15.13 6.44
N TRP A 84 -1.56 15.42 7.68
CA TRP A 84 -1.16 14.68 8.86
C TRP A 84 -1.57 13.20 8.79
N ASP A 85 -2.77 12.92 8.29
CA ASP A 85 -3.27 11.56 8.13
C ASP A 85 -2.54 10.76 7.04
N GLU A 86 -2.00 11.43 6.03
CA GLU A 86 -1.14 10.78 5.01
C GLU A 86 0.25 10.44 5.54
N LEU A 87 0.76 11.23 6.50
CA LEU A 87 2.08 11.00 7.11
C LEU A 87 2.05 9.91 8.18
N PHE A 88 0.95 9.80 8.92
CA PHE A 88 0.82 8.91 10.08
C PHE A 88 -0.34 7.94 9.92
N TYR A 89 -0.13 6.91 9.12
CA TYR A 89 -1.12 5.87 8.92
C TYR A 89 -1.26 4.94 10.12
N ARG A 90 -0.16 4.71 10.85
CA ARG A 90 -0.12 3.89 12.07
C ARG A 90 0.31 4.71 13.28
N PRO A 91 -0.15 4.36 14.49
CA PRO A 91 0.32 5.01 15.72
C PRO A 91 1.84 4.89 15.95
N THR A 92 2.46 3.88 15.32
CA THR A 92 3.91 3.62 15.43
C THR A 92 4.75 4.37 14.41
N ASP A 93 4.12 5.04 13.44
CA ASP A 93 4.84 5.78 12.43
C ASP A 93 5.54 6.99 13.05
N ARG A 94 6.78 7.21 12.65
CA ARG A 94 7.62 8.32 13.15
C ARG A 94 8.24 9.05 11.97
N LEU A 95 7.92 10.33 11.85
CA LEU A 95 8.60 11.25 10.96
C LEU A 95 9.91 11.67 11.62
N VAL A 96 11.04 11.40 10.99
CA VAL A 96 12.35 11.77 11.53
C VAL A 96 12.92 12.91 10.72
N ILE A 97 13.16 14.04 11.38
CA ILE A 97 13.71 15.24 10.77
C ILE A 97 15.10 15.47 11.32
N GLN A 98 16.10 15.40 10.45
CA GLN A 98 17.48 15.77 10.76
C GLN A 98 17.72 17.18 10.27
N GLY A 99 18.27 18.03 11.15
CA GLY A 99 18.48 19.42 10.80
C GLY A 99 18.96 20.26 11.99
N HIS A 100 18.66 21.54 11.93
CA HIS A 100 19.06 22.49 12.96
C HIS A 100 18.05 23.64 13.09
N GLY A 101 18.16 24.37 14.20
CA GLY A 101 17.35 25.55 14.42
C GLY A 101 15.89 25.24 14.70
N PHE A 102 15.61 24.09 15.33
CA PHE A 102 14.27 23.72 15.76
C PHE A 102 13.73 24.72 16.76
N LYS A 103 12.50 25.16 16.58
CA LYS A 103 11.78 26.01 17.51
C LYS A 103 10.48 25.35 17.89
N VAL A 104 10.28 25.23 19.19
CA VAL A 104 9.06 24.73 19.82
C VAL A 104 8.46 25.91 20.59
N ASP A 105 7.28 26.35 20.21
CA ASP A 105 6.59 27.53 20.80
C ASP A 105 7.47 28.76 20.82
N GLY A 106 8.20 29.01 19.72
CA GLY A 106 9.13 30.14 19.58
C GLY A 106 10.45 29.97 20.33
N LYS A 107 10.63 28.96 21.19
CA LYS A 107 11.87 28.70 21.92
C LYS A 107 12.79 27.79 21.10
N ARG A 108 14.03 28.24 20.91
CA ARG A 108 15.03 27.48 20.17
C ARG A 108 15.51 26.28 20.99
N ARG A 109 15.53 25.10 20.35
CA ARG A 109 16.05 23.85 20.92
C ARG A 109 17.30 23.41 20.17
N SER A 110 18.33 23.05 20.93
CA SER A 110 19.58 22.53 20.36
C SER A 110 19.49 21.02 20.23
N ALA A 111 18.96 20.55 19.11
CA ALA A 111 18.95 19.15 18.75
C ALA A 111 19.37 18.99 17.27
N LYS A 112 19.93 17.82 16.93
CA LYS A 112 20.29 17.44 15.56
C LYS A 112 19.19 16.63 14.87
N GLU A 113 18.33 16.02 15.67
CA GLU A 113 17.27 15.13 15.24
C GLU A 113 16.01 15.42 16.05
N LEU A 114 14.89 15.34 15.37
CA LEU A 114 13.56 15.51 15.90
C LEU A 114 12.70 14.39 15.36
N ARG A 115 11.94 13.72 16.24
CA ARG A 115 11.04 12.64 15.89
C ARG A 115 9.61 13.06 16.19
N ILE A 116 8.77 13.03 15.18
CA ILE A 116 7.36 13.35 15.30
C ILE A 116 6.56 12.06 15.11
N GLY A 117 5.73 11.73 16.09
CA GLY A 117 4.71 10.70 15.98
C GLY A 117 3.35 11.31 15.67
N ARG A 118 2.30 10.50 15.67
CA ARG A 118 0.95 10.99 15.46
C ARG A 118 0.51 11.98 16.55
N ASP A 119 0.82 11.68 17.82
CA ASP A 119 0.35 12.43 18.98
C ASP A 119 1.49 13.01 19.82
N ASP A 120 2.73 12.63 19.54
CA ASP A 120 3.91 12.96 20.34
C ASP A 120 5.08 13.47 19.50
N LEU A 121 5.87 14.33 20.11
CA LEU A 121 7.09 14.91 19.60
C LEU A 121 8.23 14.54 20.53
N GLU A 122 9.31 14.01 20.03
CA GLU A 122 10.55 13.74 20.75
C GLU A 122 11.67 14.62 20.22
N ILE A 123 12.26 15.45 21.08
CA ILE A 123 13.37 16.33 20.76
C ILE A 123 14.38 16.38 21.90
N GLY A 124 15.63 16.02 21.63
CA GLY A 124 16.71 16.08 22.63
C GLY A 124 16.47 15.22 23.89
N GLY A 125 15.64 14.16 23.79
CA GLY A 125 15.28 13.29 24.91
C GLY A 125 14.06 13.74 25.72
N GLU A 126 13.46 14.89 25.38
CA GLU A 126 12.20 15.35 25.95
C GLU A 126 11.04 14.95 25.01
N THR A 127 9.91 14.52 25.58
CA THR A 127 8.69 14.15 24.84
C THR A 127 7.60 15.18 25.12
N TRP A 128 6.95 15.64 24.08
CA TRP A 128 5.88 16.64 24.11
C TRP A 128 4.65 16.09 23.41
N LYS A 129 3.46 16.47 23.86
CA LYS A 129 2.24 16.18 23.10
C LYS A 129 2.06 17.23 22.02
N ILE A 130 1.68 16.81 20.82
CA ILE A 130 1.48 17.72 19.69
C ILE A 130 0.32 18.66 19.94
N THR A 131 -0.73 18.19 20.63
CA THR A 131 -1.89 19.00 21.03
C THR A 131 -1.55 20.18 21.96
N ASP A 132 -0.43 20.11 22.67
CA ASP A 132 -0.01 21.14 23.61
C ASP A 132 0.91 22.19 22.94
N LEU A 133 1.29 21.96 21.68
CA LEU A 133 2.19 22.82 20.93
C LEU A 133 1.43 23.88 20.13
N LYS A 134 1.84 25.12 20.25
CA LYS A 134 1.30 26.25 19.47
C LYS A 134 2.03 26.43 18.14
N SER A 135 3.31 26.11 18.09
CA SER A 135 4.10 26.24 16.88
C SER A 135 5.30 25.29 16.90
N LEU A 136 5.59 24.69 15.74
CA LEU A 136 6.76 23.86 15.54
C LEU A 136 7.35 24.15 14.18
N GLU A 137 8.60 24.61 14.15
CA GLU A 137 9.29 24.97 12.91
C GLU A 137 10.79 24.68 13.00
N GLY A 138 11.44 24.58 11.85
CA GLY A 138 12.88 24.37 11.79
C GLY A 138 13.43 24.31 10.40
N LYS A 139 14.73 23.96 10.30
CA LYS A 139 15.43 23.71 9.04
C LYS A 139 15.79 22.24 8.97
N ALA A 140 15.34 21.56 7.92
CA ALA A 140 15.62 20.16 7.67
C ALA A 140 16.70 20.01 6.58
N THR A 141 17.69 19.19 6.85
CA THR A 141 18.67 18.72 5.86
C THR A 141 18.26 17.35 5.31
N ASN A 142 17.61 16.54 6.15
CA ASN A 142 17.11 15.22 5.78
C ASN A 142 15.78 14.99 6.48
N VAL A 143 14.78 14.50 5.74
CA VAL A 143 13.48 14.12 6.28
C VAL A 143 13.20 12.68 5.88
N ILE A 144 12.92 11.84 6.86
CA ILE A 144 12.57 10.45 6.68
C ILE A 144 11.07 10.31 6.94
N ILE A 145 10.30 10.13 5.89
CA ILE A 145 8.86 9.95 5.95
C ILE A 145 8.57 8.45 5.95
N PRO A 146 7.83 7.92 6.95
CA PRO A 146 7.35 6.55 6.88
C PRO A 146 6.38 6.43 5.69
N ARG A 147 6.66 5.55 4.74
CA ARG A 147 5.75 5.27 3.63
C ARG A 147 5.33 3.82 3.68
N GLU A 148 4.05 3.58 3.63
CA GLU A 148 3.54 2.26 3.31
C GLU A 148 3.47 2.11 1.80
N ALA A 149 4.05 1.02 1.29
CA ALA A 149 4.03 0.73 -0.14
C ALA A 149 2.62 0.40 -0.65
N MET A 150 1.73 -0.10 0.23
CA MET A 150 0.38 -0.53 -0.10
C MET A 150 -0.47 -0.65 1.17
N GLY A 151 -1.76 -0.32 1.09
CA GLY A 151 -2.71 -0.49 2.18
C GLY A 151 -2.92 -1.97 2.54
N MET A 152 -3.09 -2.26 3.84
CA MET A 152 -3.35 -3.64 4.31
C MET A 152 -4.72 -4.18 3.87
N GLY A 153 -5.62 -3.33 3.38
CA GLY A 153 -6.93 -3.73 2.85
C GLY A 153 -6.83 -4.59 1.59
N ASP A 154 -5.87 -4.27 0.72
CA ASP A 154 -5.72 -4.97 -0.57
C ASP A 154 -5.35 -6.46 -0.40
N PRO A 155 -4.41 -6.88 0.50
CA PRO A 155 -4.17 -8.29 0.80
C PRO A 155 -5.41 -9.03 1.32
N HIS A 156 -6.22 -8.39 2.19
CA HIS A 156 -7.45 -9.00 2.70
C HIS A 156 -8.49 -9.18 1.59
N LEU A 157 -8.65 -8.17 0.72
CA LEU A 157 -9.54 -8.24 -0.44
C LEU A 157 -9.13 -9.38 -1.38
N LEU A 158 -7.85 -9.49 -1.70
CA LEU A 158 -7.37 -10.58 -2.57
C LEU A 158 -7.48 -11.95 -1.90
N GLY A 159 -7.25 -12.03 -0.58
CA GLY A 159 -7.51 -13.24 0.21
C GLY A 159 -8.98 -13.67 0.14
N MET A 160 -9.91 -12.72 0.27
CA MET A 160 -11.34 -12.98 0.11
C MET A 160 -11.66 -13.47 -1.32
N ILE A 161 -11.15 -12.82 -2.35
CA ILE A 161 -11.31 -13.24 -3.74
C ILE A 161 -10.81 -14.68 -3.93
N GLY A 162 -9.61 -14.99 -3.39
CA GLY A 162 -9.05 -16.33 -3.44
C GLY A 162 -9.88 -17.38 -2.71
N ALA A 163 -10.49 -17.03 -1.57
CA ALA A 163 -11.36 -17.90 -0.81
C ALA A 163 -12.62 -18.30 -1.60
N PHE A 164 -13.20 -17.37 -2.37
CA PHE A 164 -14.44 -17.59 -3.13
C PHE A 164 -14.20 -18.16 -4.52
N LEU A 165 -13.15 -17.74 -5.22
CA LEU A 165 -12.90 -18.07 -6.62
C LEU A 165 -11.75 -19.07 -6.82
N GLY A 166 -11.10 -19.47 -5.73
CA GLY A 166 -9.96 -20.37 -5.77
C GLY A 166 -8.62 -19.70 -6.11
N TRP A 167 -7.52 -20.41 -5.85
CA TRP A 167 -6.17 -19.89 -6.04
C TRP A 167 -5.80 -19.53 -7.51
N PRO A 168 -6.33 -20.19 -8.57
CA PRO A 168 -6.01 -19.79 -9.94
C PRO A 168 -6.59 -18.43 -10.31
N ALA A 169 -7.77 -18.09 -9.75
CA ALA A 169 -8.35 -16.76 -9.93
C ALA A 169 -7.46 -15.66 -9.35
N VAL A 170 -6.75 -15.94 -8.26
CA VAL A 170 -5.82 -14.98 -7.64
C VAL A 170 -4.75 -14.52 -8.62
N VAL A 171 -4.12 -15.46 -9.35
CA VAL A 171 -3.07 -15.15 -10.34
C VAL A 171 -3.65 -14.29 -11.47
N PHE A 172 -4.80 -14.68 -11.99
CA PHE A 172 -5.50 -13.92 -13.02
C PHE A 172 -5.88 -12.51 -12.55
N VAL A 173 -6.44 -12.39 -11.35
CA VAL A 173 -6.88 -11.11 -10.77
C VAL A 173 -5.71 -10.17 -10.58
N ILE A 174 -4.58 -10.64 -10.07
CA ILE A 174 -3.36 -9.82 -9.97
C ILE A 174 -2.94 -9.31 -11.35
N PHE A 175 -2.88 -10.19 -12.34
CA PHE A 175 -2.49 -9.83 -13.71
C PHE A 175 -3.43 -8.78 -14.31
N MET A 176 -4.74 -9.02 -14.25
CA MET A 176 -5.75 -8.10 -14.78
C MET A 176 -5.80 -6.78 -14.02
N SER A 177 -5.58 -6.79 -12.70
CA SER A 177 -5.52 -5.56 -11.91
C SER A 177 -4.30 -4.71 -12.27
N CYS A 178 -3.15 -5.31 -12.55
CA CYS A 178 -1.98 -4.58 -13.02
C CYS A 178 -2.24 -3.91 -14.38
N ILE A 179 -2.80 -4.64 -15.34
CA ILE A 179 -3.13 -4.10 -16.67
C ILE A 179 -4.13 -2.95 -16.54
N SER A 180 -5.22 -3.15 -15.79
CA SER A 180 -6.26 -2.12 -15.63
C SER A 180 -5.75 -0.89 -14.89
N ALA A 181 -4.87 -1.05 -13.89
CA ALA A 181 -4.24 0.06 -13.19
C ALA A 181 -3.32 0.87 -14.11
N ILE A 182 -2.52 0.20 -14.95
CA ILE A 182 -1.67 0.87 -15.96
C ILE A 182 -2.52 1.63 -16.96
N MET A 183 -3.58 1.01 -17.48
CA MET A 183 -4.50 1.65 -18.41
C MET A 183 -5.18 2.88 -17.80
N ALA A 184 -5.66 2.76 -16.56
CA ALA A 184 -6.26 3.88 -15.82
C ALA A 184 -5.26 5.02 -15.59
N ALA A 185 -4.01 4.69 -15.22
CA ALA A 185 -2.96 5.69 -15.02
C ALA A 185 -2.62 6.46 -16.32
N LEU A 186 -2.59 5.75 -17.46
CA LEU A 186 -2.36 6.36 -18.77
C LEU A 186 -3.51 7.28 -19.18
N VAL A 187 -4.76 6.83 -19.03
CA VAL A 187 -5.96 7.60 -19.39
C VAL A 187 -6.10 8.83 -18.49
N ALA A 188 -5.94 8.65 -17.17
CA ALA A 188 -6.05 9.75 -16.21
C ALA A 188 -4.83 10.66 -16.17
N ARG A 189 -3.78 10.36 -16.95
CA ARG A 189 -2.50 11.10 -16.96
C ARG A 189 -1.94 11.32 -15.55
N VAL A 190 -2.10 10.32 -14.69
CA VAL A 190 -1.60 10.39 -13.32
C VAL A 190 -0.08 10.39 -13.36
N GLY A 191 0.54 11.48 -12.87
CA GLY A 191 2.00 11.60 -12.83
C GLY A 191 2.63 10.54 -11.94
N PHE A 192 3.90 10.21 -12.22
CA PHE A 192 4.68 9.28 -11.40
C PHE A 192 4.71 9.75 -9.94
N GLY A 193 4.39 8.83 -9.02
CA GLY A 193 4.47 9.09 -7.57
C GLY A 193 3.15 9.43 -6.88
N LYS A 194 2.04 9.60 -7.61
CA LYS A 194 0.73 9.72 -6.96
C LYS A 194 0.18 8.34 -6.59
N PRO A 195 -0.27 8.13 -5.35
CA PRO A 195 -0.85 6.87 -4.94
C PRO A 195 -2.15 6.60 -5.69
N LEU A 196 -2.27 5.41 -6.28
CA LEU A 196 -3.50 4.91 -6.91
C LEU A 196 -4.12 3.87 -5.98
N PRO A 197 -5.41 3.97 -5.64
CA PRO A 197 -6.09 2.95 -4.87
C PRO A 197 -6.13 1.64 -5.67
N TYR A 198 -5.46 0.59 -5.18
CA TYR A 198 -5.32 -0.68 -5.92
C TYR A 198 -6.55 -1.58 -5.80
N GLY A 199 -7.31 -1.47 -4.70
CA GLY A 199 -8.50 -2.28 -4.43
C GLY A 199 -9.54 -2.30 -5.56
N PRO A 200 -9.94 -1.17 -6.16
CA PRO A 200 -10.88 -1.15 -7.29
C PRO A 200 -10.41 -1.98 -8.50
N PHE A 201 -9.11 -2.02 -8.77
CA PHE A 201 -8.55 -2.82 -9.86
C PHE A 201 -8.55 -4.31 -9.56
N LEU A 202 -8.35 -4.69 -8.29
CA LEU A 202 -8.52 -6.08 -7.84
C LEU A 202 -9.97 -6.54 -7.99
N ALA A 203 -10.93 -5.70 -7.56
CA ALA A 203 -12.35 -5.99 -7.72
C ALA A 203 -12.73 -6.12 -9.21
N PHE A 204 -12.22 -5.23 -10.06
CA PHE A 204 -12.43 -5.32 -11.50
C PHE A 204 -11.85 -6.64 -12.08
N GLY A 205 -10.65 -7.03 -11.70
CA GLY A 205 -10.06 -8.30 -12.12
C GLY A 205 -10.90 -9.52 -11.72
N ALA A 206 -11.46 -9.51 -10.50
CA ALA A 206 -12.37 -10.55 -10.02
C ALA A 206 -13.68 -10.60 -10.83
N LEU A 207 -14.26 -9.45 -11.15
CA LEU A 207 -15.43 -9.37 -12.01
C LEU A 207 -15.15 -9.94 -13.42
N VAL A 208 -14.03 -9.57 -14.02
CA VAL A 208 -13.63 -10.12 -15.34
C VAL A 208 -13.51 -11.63 -15.27
N TRP A 209 -12.94 -12.18 -14.20
CA TRP A 209 -12.88 -13.64 -13.99
C TRP A 209 -14.26 -14.26 -14.00
N ILE A 210 -15.19 -13.76 -13.18
CA ILE A 210 -16.56 -14.27 -13.05
C ILE A 210 -17.34 -14.19 -14.37
N PHE A 211 -17.18 -13.09 -15.12
CA PHE A 211 -17.89 -12.88 -16.39
C PHE A 211 -17.25 -13.58 -17.60
N GLY A 212 -16.36 -14.51 -17.40
CA GLY A 212 -15.83 -15.36 -18.45
C GLY A 212 -14.33 -15.25 -18.69
N GLY A 213 -13.62 -14.46 -17.93
CA GLY A 213 -12.16 -14.34 -17.99
C GLY A 213 -11.46 -15.68 -17.76
N PHE A 214 -12.06 -16.60 -16.97
CA PHE A 214 -11.56 -17.95 -16.77
C PHE A 214 -11.45 -18.74 -18.07
N ARG A 215 -12.36 -18.53 -19.05
CA ARG A 215 -12.32 -19.18 -20.37
C ARG A 215 -11.13 -18.71 -21.18
N GLY A 216 -10.87 -17.39 -21.16
CA GLY A 216 -9.69 -16.82 -21.82
C GLY A 216 -8.38 -17.32 -21.20
N TRP A 217 -8.39 -17.52 -19.88
CA TRP A 217 -7.26 -18.06 -19.14
C TRP A 217 -6.97 -19.52 -19.55
N ILE A 218 -8.00 -20.37 -19.61
CA ILE A 218 -7.88 -21.76 -20.07
C ILE A 218 -7.36 -21.80 -21.52
N TRP A 219 -8.00 -21.04 -22.43
CA TRP A 219 -7.58 -20.94 -23.83
C TRP A 219 -6.10 -20.54 -23.98
N TYR A 220 -5.64 -19.56 -23.19
CA TYR A 220 -4.25 -19.15 -23.20
C TYR A 220 -3.30 -20.29 -22.81
N PHE A 221 -3.62 -21.05 -21.78
CA PHE A 221 -2.81 -22.18 -21.35
C PHE A 221 -2.82 -23.35 -22.37
N GLU A 222 -3.94 -23.63 -22.99
CA GLU A 222 -4.03 -24.61 -24.07
C GLU A 222 -3.14 -24.21 -25.27
N LEU A 223 -3.17 -22.93 -25.63
CA LEU A 223 -2.35 -22.41 -26.72
C LEU A 223 -0.85 -22.50 -26.40
N VAL A 224 -0.45 -22.20 -25.20
CA VAL A 224 0.95 -22.28 -24.75
C VAL A 224 1.41 -23.77 -24.68
N GLN A 225 0.55 -24.66 -24.18
CA GLN A 225 0.87 -26.09 -24.09
C GLN A 225 0.81 -26.79 -25.46
N GLY A 226 -0.15 -26.45 -26.32
CA GLY A 226 -0.27 -26.98 -27.66
C GLY A 226 0.85 -26.56 -28.61
N GLY A 227 1.51 -25.42 -28.33
CA GLY A 227 2.68 -24.95 -29.06
C GLY A 227 3.99 -25.71 -28.75
N PHE A 228 4.00 -26.56 -27.73
CA PHE A 228 5.14 -27.38 -27.31
C PHE A 228 4.98 -28.89 -27.63
N SER A 229 3.98 -29.28 -28.42
CA SER A 229 3.91 -30.64 -28.95
C SER A 229 4.89 -30.76 -30.13
N PRO A 230 5.93 -31.62 -30.04
CA PRO A 230 6.83 -31.87 -31.15
C PRO A 230 6.12 -32.64 -32.28
#